data_a79a5f2f0756b13f501ea81f6d4371cc
#
_entry.id   a79a5f2f0756b13f501ea81f6d4371cc
#
_cell.length_a   1.000
_cell.length_b   1.000
_cell.length_c   1.000
_cell.angle_alpha   90.00
_cell.angle_beta   90.00
_cell.angle_gamma   90.00
#
_symmetry.space_group_name_H-M   'P 1'
#
loop_
_entity.id
_entity.type
_entity.pdbx_description
1 polymer ?
#
loop_
_entity_poly.entity_id
_entity_poly.type
_entity_poly.pdbx_seq_one_letter_code
_entity_poly.pdbx_strand_id
1 'polypeptide(L)'
;MAEAIELRNITKRFSGQTVVDSVDLDLDAGSVTVILGPSGSGKSTLLRCINHLEKLDAGTIRIGGELVGYEQKGQALFEVSDSKIARQRSRIGMVFQQFNLFPHRTVLQNIIDAPIRVKKQPRAQAVAKARQLLQQVGLSGRENDWPQQLSGGQQQRVAIARALAMDPEVMLFDEPTSALDPELVGEVLQVIKALAHSGITMVIVTHEIGFAREVADNIVFMEAGKVIASGPARQVLENNANARVSHFLSTVL
;
A
#
# COMPACT_ATOMS: atom_id res chain seq x y z
N MET A 1 -4.37 -1.27 -15.94
CA MET A 1 -2.92 -1.13 -16.27
C MET A 1 -2.26 -0.52 -15.06
N ALA A 2 -0.97 -0.81 -14.85
CA ALA A 2 -0.22 -0.16 -13.77
C ALA A 2 -0.06 1.34 -14.07
N GLU A 3 -0.13 2.18 -13.04
CA GLU A 3 -0.04 3.63 -13.18
C GLU A 3 1.10 4.19 -12.34
N ALA A 4 1.78 5.22 -12.84
CA ALA A 4 2.80 5.95 -12.10
C ALA A 4 2.16 6.83 -11.02
N ILE A 5 2.93 7.11 -9.96
CA ILE A 5 2.50 7.99 -8.87
C ILE A 5 3.49 9.15 -8.78
N GLU A 6 2.96 10.36 -8.84
CA GLU A 6 3.74 11.59 -8.70
C GLU A 6 3.30 12.32 -7.42
N LEU A 7 4.26 12.60 -6.56
CA LEU A 7 4.08 13.39 -5.34
C LEU A 7 4.85 14.70 -5.48
N ARG A 8 4.20 15.84 -5.24
CA ARG A 8 4.83 17.16 -5.34
C ARG A 8 4.54 17.98 -4.09
N ASN A 9 5.60 18.33 -3.37
CA ASN A 9 5.59 19.17 -2.16
C ASN A 9 4.59 18.69 -1.10
N ILE A 10 4.54 17.37 -0.86
CA ILE A 10 3.57 16.77 0.05
C ILE A 10 3.86 17.18 1.48
N THR A 11 2.90 17.86 2.09
CA THR A 11 2.97 18.26 3.49
C THR A 11 1.71 17.81 4.23
N LYS A 12 1.91 17.19 5.40
CA LYS A 12 0.83 16.79 6.31
C LYS A 12 1.17 17.16 7.74
N ARG A 13 0.19 17.74 8.40
CA ARG A 13 0.28 18.17 9.80
C ARG A 13 -0.83 17.55 10.63
N PHE A 14 -0.54 17.27 11.90
CA PHE A 14 -1.53 16.89 12.90
C PHE A 14 -1.35 17.77 14.12
N SER A 15 -2.41 18.46 14.54
CA SER A 15 -2.38 19.36 15.72
C SER A 15 -1.20 20.35 15.70
N GLY A 16 -0.88 20.89 14.52
CA GLY A 16 0.23 21.84 14.32
C GLY A 16 1.62 21.21 14.13
N GLN A 17 1.78 19.92 14.41
CA GLN A 17 3.04 19.21 14.18
C GLN A 17 3.12 18.71 12.75
N THR A 18 4.19 19.04 12.02
CA THR A 18 4.46 18.51 10.68
C THR A 18 4.95 17.08 10.77
N VAL A 19 4.23 16.14 10.15
CA VAL A 19 4.54 14.71 10.12
C VAL A 19 5.11 14.28 8.77
N VAL A 20 4.68 14.92 7.67
CA VAL A 20 5.29 14.81 6.34
C VAL A 20 5.61 16.24 5.90
N ASP A 21 6.84 16.48 5.47
CA ASP A 21 7.37 17.82 5.21
C ASP A 21 7.96 17.90 3.81
N SER A 22 7.21 18.53 2.91
CA SER A 22 7.63 18.92 1.56
C SER A 22 8.25 17.76 0.76
N VAL A 23 7.59 16.60 0.75
CA VAL A 23 8.07 15.41 0.06
C VAL A 23 7.76 15.46 -1.43
N ASP A 24 8.79 15.28 -2.26
CA ASP A 24 8.72 15.09 -3.71
C ASP A 24 9.20 13.67 -4.04
N LEU A 25 8.40 12.91 -4.82
CA LEU A 25 8.74 11.56 -5.27
C LEU A 25 8.08 11.26 -6.61
N ASP A 26 8.77 10.51 -7.45
CA ASP A 26 8.25 9.87 -8.63
C ASP A 26 8.38 8.36 -8.48
N LEU A 27 7.26 7.64 -8.62
CA LEU A 27 7.19 6.19 -8.52
C LEU A 27 6.71 5.64 -9.85
N ASP A 28 7.58 4.87 -10.50
CA ASP A 28 7.35 4.38 -11.85
C ASP A 28 6.20 3.36 -11.92
N ALA A 29 5.46 3.38 -13.02
CA ALA A 29 4.40 2.41 -13.27
C ALA A 29 4.96 0.97 -13.31
N GLY A 30 4.29 0.05 -12.61
CA GLY A 30 4.68 -1.36 -12.56
C GLY A 30 5.91 -1.65 -11.70
N SER A 31 6.47 -0.64 -11.02
CA SER A 31 7.61 -0.83 -10.10
C SER A 31 7.17 -1.10 -8.67
N VAL A 32 8.06 -1.71 -7.91
CA VAL A 32 7.92 -1.91 -6.47
C VAL A 32 8.82 -0.91 -5.75
N THR A 33 8.20 0.05 -5.06
CA THR A 33 8.90 0.99 -4.18
C THR A 33 8.69 0.62 -2.72
N VAL A 34 9.78 0.43 -1.98
CA VAL A 34 9.71 0.18 -0.54
C VAL A 34 10.12 1.43 0.23
N ILE A 35 9.30 1.84 1.19
CA ILE A 35 9.56 2.98 2.07
C ILE A 35 10.08 2.46 3.40
N LEU A 36 11.31 2.82 3.74
CA LEU A 36 12.01 2.45 4.97
C LEU A 36 12.21 3.68 5.87
N GLY A 37 12.55 3.44 7.13
CA GLY A 37 12.90 4.48 8.10
C GLY A 37 12.42 4.18 9.51
N PRO A 38 12.86 4.92 10.53
CA PRO A 38 12.49 4.70 11.92
C PRO A 38 10.98 4.88 12.15
N SER A 39 10.48 4.32 13.27
CA SER A 39 9.10 4.54 13.70
C SER A 39 8.83 6.05 13.91
N GLY A 40 7.64 6.50 13.52
CA GLY A 40 7.28 7.92 13.59
C GLY A 40 7.88 8.82 12.50
N SER A 41 8.59 8.29 11.51
CA SER A 41 9.17 9.12 10.42
C SER A 41 8.16 9.60 9.37
N GLY A 42 6.87 9.24 9.47
CA GLY A 42 5.82 9.72 8.57
C GLY A 42 5.45 8.76 7.43
N LYS A 43 6.06 7.56 7.34
CA LYS A 43 5.86 6.58 6.25
C LYS A 43 4.39 6.21 6.02
N SER A 44 3.71 5.72 7.06
CA SER A 44 2.28 5.34 6.98
C SER A 44 1.39 6.54 6.68
N THR A 45 1.75 7.72 7.18
CA THR A 45 1.03 8.96 6.87
C THR A 45 1.16 9.31 5.38
N LEU A 46 2.39 9.26 4.83
CA LEU A 46 2.62 9.49 3.41
C LEU A 46 1.83 8.48 2.56
N LEU A 47 1.89 7.19 2.92
CA LEU A 47 1.15 6.13 2.22
C LEU A 47 -0.36 6.39 2.23
N ARG A 48 -0.91 6.83 3.36
CA ARG A 48 -2.34 7.17 3.50
C ARG A 48 -2.75 8.45 2.77
N CYS A 49 -1.81 9.34 2.50
CA CYS A 49 -2.05 10.48 1.62
C CYS A 49 -2.21 10.04 0.16
N ILE A 50 -1.50 9.01 -0.31
CA ILE A 50 -1.56 8.53 -1.70
C ILE A 50 -2.98 8.08 -2.08
N ASN A 51 -3.73 7.45 -1.17
CA ASN A 51 -5.12 7.06 -1.42
C ASN A 51 -6.15 8.03 -0.82
N HIS A 52 -5.70 9.23 -0.43
CA HIS A 52 -6.55 10.27 0.16
C HIS A 52 -7.32 9.83 1.43
N LEU A 53 -6.79 8.86 2.19
CA LEU A 53 -7.29 8.56 3.54
C LEU A 53 -6.88 9.66 4.51
N GLU A 54 -5.70 10.26 4.30
CA GLU A 54 -5.26 11.48 4.95
C GLU A 54 -5.25 12.62 3.92
N LYS A 55 -5.96 13.71 4.24
CA LYS A 55 -5.97 14.92 3.39
C LYS A 55 -4.65 15.66 3.52
N LEU A 56 -4.15 16.17 2.41
CA LEU A 56 -2.94 16.99 2.37
C LEU A 56 -3.21 18.36 2.97
N ASP A 57 -2.21 18.93 3.66
CA ASP A 57 -2.20 20.34 4.05
C ASP A 57 -1.53 21.21 2.96
N ALA A 58 -0.61 20.62 2.16
CA ALA A 58 -0.04 21.23 0.96
C ALA A 58 0.45 20.16 -0.02
N GLY A 59 0.65 20.55 -1.27
CA GLY A 59 1.15 19.69 -2.33
C GLY A 59 0.06 19.00 -3.16
N THR A 60 0.48 18.11 -4.05
CA THR A 60 -0.43 17.37 -4.95
C THR A 60 0.07 15.95 -5.16
N ILE A 61 -0.87 15.01 -5.28
CA ILE A 61 -0.60 13.62 -5.67
C ILE A 61 -1.33 13.35 -6.97
N ARG A 62 -0.64 12.72 -7.93
CA ARG A 62 -1.23 12.22 -9.17
C ARG A 62 -0.99 10.72 -9.30
N ILE A 63 -1.99 10.02 -9.81
CA ILE A 63 -1.90 8.61 -10.20
C ILE A 63 -2.36 8.51 -11.65
N GLY A 64 -1.50 8.03 -12.54
CA GLY A 64 -1.78 8.02 -13.97
C GLY A 64 -2.10 9.43 -14.53
N GLY A 65 -1.48 10.47 -13.99
CA GLY A 65 -1.72 11.87 -14.36
C GLY A 65 -2.98 12.50 -13.74
N GLU A 66 -3.89 11.71 -13.12
CA GLU A 66 -5.09 12.23 -12.45
C GLU A 66 -4.78 12.70 -11.02
N LEU A 67 -5.23 13.91 -10.64
CA LEU A 67 -5.12 14.42 -9.28
C LEU A 67 -5.97 13.59 -8.31
N VAL A 68 -5.38 13.14 -7.22
CA VAL A 68 -6.07 12.37 -6.17
C VAL A 68 -6.73 13.33 -5.18
N GLY A 69 -8.05 13.19 -5.01
CA GLY A 69 -8.85 13.95 -4.05
C GLY A 69 -9.15 15.41 -4.44
N TYR A 70 -8.51 15.93 -5.49
CA TYR A 70 -8.64 17.34 -5.89
C TYR A 70 -8.87 17.49 -7.39
N GLU A 71 -9.42 18.65 -7.79
CA GLU A 71 -9.46 19.12 -9.16
C GLU A 71 -8.87 20.53 -9.23
N GLN A 72 -8.19 20.84 -10.32
CA GLN A 72 -7.59 22.16 -10.54
C GLN A 72 -8.56 23.03 -11.34
N LYS A 73 -8.85 24.24 -10.81
CA LYS A 73 -9.60 25.30 -11.51
C LYS A 73 -8.77 26.57 -11.50
N GLY A 74 -8.20 26.91 -12.64
CA GLY A 74 -7.21 27.99 -12.73
C GLY A 74 -5.95 27.66 -11.93
N GLN A 75 -5.61 28.49 -10.95
CA GLN A 75 -4.47 28.27 -10.05
C GLN A 75 -4.85 27.61 -8.72
N ALA A 76 -6.14 27.39 -8.46
CA ALA A 76 -6.62 26.84 -7.20
C ALA A 76 -6.99 25.36 -7.31
N LEU A 77 -6.76 24.63 -6.21
CA LEU A 77 -7.18 23.23 -6.05
C LEU A 77 -8.46 23.21 -5.20
N PHE A 78 -9.43 22.45 -5.68
CA PHE A 78 -10.70 22.23 -4.99
C PHE A 78 -10.84 20.75 -4.67
N GLU A 79 -11.24 20.41 -3.46
CA GLU A 79 -11.54 19.03 -3.10
C GLU A 79 -12.74 18.55 -3.92
N VAL A 80 -12.62 17.35 -4.49
CA VAL A 80 -13.69 16.76 -5.29
C VAL A 80 -14.74 16.10 -4.37
N SER A 81 -15.91 15.77 -4.93
CA SER A 81 -16.99 15.12 -4.16
C SER A 81 -16.56 13.76 -3.62
N ASP A 82 -17.16 13.33 -2.49
CA ASP A 82 -16.92 12.01 -1.89
C ASP A 82 -17.13 10.86 -2.87
N SER A 83 -18.09 10.99 -3.79
CA SER A 83 -18.36 9.98 -4.82
C SER A 83 -17.20 9.87 -5.83
N LYS A 84 -16.54 10.99 -6.16
CA LYS A 84 -15.35 11.00 -7.03
C LYS A 84 -14.14 10.44 -6.28
N ILE A 85 -13.95 10.80 -5.00
CA ILE A 85 -12.92 10.22 -4.14
C ILE A 85 -13.10 8.70 -4.03
N ALA A 86 -14.33 8.22 -3.76
CA ALA A 86 -14.61 6.79 -3.70
C ALA A 86 -14.29 6.05 -5.00
N ARG A 87 -14.54 6.69 -6.16
CA ARG A 87 -14.17 6.14 -7.47
C ARG A 87 -12.65 6.07 -7.64
N GLN A 88 -11.91 7.11 -7.28
CA GLN A 88 -10.45 7.11 -7.32
C GLN A 88 -9.88 6.01 -6.41
N ARG A 89 -10.36 5.91 -5.16
CA ARG A 89 -9.96 4.86 -4.21
C ARG A 89 -10.26 3.45 -4.71
N SER A 90 -11.29 3.25 -5.53
CA SER A 90 -11.61 1.93 -6.07
C SER A 90 -10.56 1.38 -7.04
N ARG A 91 -9.65 2.23 -7.52
CA ARG A 91 -8.50 1.88 -8.37
C ARG A 91 -7.22 1.63 -7.57
N ILE A 92 -7.23 1.91 -6.26
CA ILE A 92 -6.09 1.80 -5.37
C ILE A 92 -6.40 0.73 -4.33
N GLY A 93 -5.68 -0.38 -4.37
CA GLY A 93 -5.75 -1.41 -3.33
C GLY A 93 -4.94 -0.98 -2.12
N MET A 94 -5.46 -1.21 -0.91
CA MET A 94 -4.70 -0.95 0.32
C MET A 94 -4.82 -2.12 1.29
N VAL A 95 -3.66 -2.53 1.79
CA VAL A 95 -3.50 -3.56 2.81
C VAL A 95 -2.92 -2.88 4.06
N PHE A 96 -3.62 -3.00 5.17
CA PHE A 96 -3.28 -2.34 6.43
C PHE A 96 -2.51 -3.26 7.36
N GLN A 97 -1.84 -2.70 8.34
CA GLN A 97 -1.18 -3.39 9.43
C GLN A 97 -2.17 -4.29 10.21
N GLN A 98 -3.34 -3.73 10.56
CA GLN A 98 -4.47 -4.51 11.05
C GLN A 98 -5.28 -4.98 9.83
N PHE A 99 -5.66 -6.23 9.80
CA PHE A 99 -6.26 -6.91 8.64
C PHE A 99 -7.56 -6.25 8.15
N ASN A 100 -8.29 -5.57 9.05
CA ASN A 100 -9.51 -4.82 8.79
C ASN A 100 -10.59 -5.64 8.03
N LEU A 101 -10.64 -6.94 8.28
CA LEU A 101 -11.70 -7.78 7.75
C LEU A 101 -13.02 -7.50 8.47
N PHE A 102 -14.12 -7.60 7.74
CA PHE A 102 -15.45 -7.50 8.33
C PHE A 102 -15.74 -8.75 9.17
N PRO A 103 -15.79 -8.67 10.51
CA PRO A 103 -15.91 -9.85 11.37
C PRO A 103 -17.27 -10.56 11.23
N HIS A 104 -18.28 -9.86 10.76
CA HIS A 104 -19.65 -10.36 10.52
C HIS A 104 -19.86 -10.88 9.08
N ARG A 105 -18.78 -11.18 8.36
CA ARG A 105 -18.80 -11.70 6.98
C ARG A 105 -17.82 -12.84 6.84
N THR A 106 -18.15 -13.82 6.03
CA THR A 106 -17.23 -14.89 5.69
C THR A 106 -16.06 -14.36 4.84
N VAL A 107 -15.02 -15.18 4.67
CA VAL A 107 -13.88 -14.90 3.80
C VAL A 107 -14.35 -14.52 2.39
N LEU A 108 -15.20 -15.34 1.79
CA LEU A 108 -15.75 -15.06 0.46
C LEU A 108 -16.50 -13.72 0.42
N GLN A 109 -17.35 -13.46 1.42
CA GLN A 109 -18.13 -12.23 1.48
C GLN A 109 -17.22 -10.99 1.65
N ASN A 110 -16.12 -11.09 2.41
CA ASN A 110 -15.13 -10.02 2.51
C ASN A 110 -14.52 -9.65 1.16
N ILE A 111 -14.28 -10.63 0.30
CA ILE A 111 -13.62 -10.42 -0.99
C ILE A 111 -14.60 -9.90 -2.06
N ILE A 112 -15.83 -10.46 -2.13
CA ILE A 112 -16.77 -10.14 -3.22
C ILE A 112 -17.62 -8.88 -3.01
N ASP A 113 -17.66 -8.34 -1.80
CA ASP A 113 -18.58 -7.24 -1.48
C ASP A 113 -18.29 -5.97 -2.30
N ALA A 114 -17.05 -5.54 -2.34
CA ALA A 114 -16.65 -4.35 -3.08
C ALA A 114 -16.81 -4.52 -4.61
N PRO A 115 -16.36 -5.60 -5.26
CA PRO A 115 -16.62 -5.86 -6.67
C PRO A 115 -18.10 -5.77 -7.04
N ILE A 116 -18.99 -6.36 -6.22
CA ILE A 116 -20.42 -6.35 -6.49
C ILE A 116 -21.02 -4.95 -6.26
N ARG A 117 -20.73 -4.32 -5.11
CA ARG A 117 -21.40 -3.07 -4.71
C ARG A 117 -20.84 -1.84 -5.43
N VAL A 118 -19.52 -1.79 -5.61
CA VAL A 118 -18.84 -0.62 -6.18
C VAL A 118 -18.71 -0.74 -7.70
N LYS A 119 -18.17 -1.88 -8.19
CA LYS A 119 -17.97 -2.11 -9.64
C LYS A 119 -19.21 -2.66 -10.35
N LYS A 120 -20.28 -2.97 -9.60
CA LYS A 120 -21.51 -3.58 -10.13
C LYS A 120 -21.27 -4.89 -10.89
N GLN A 121 -20.21 -5.62 -10.51
CA GLN A 121 -19.84 -6.88 -11.12
C GLN A 121 -20.91 -7.96 -10.83
N PRO A 122 -21.29 -8.80 -11.80
CA PRO A 122 -22.17 -9.93 -11.56
C PRO A 122 -21.62 -10.85 -10.48
N ARG A 123 -22.49 -11.28 -9.54
CA ARG A 123 -22.10 -12.11 -8.39
C ARG A 123 -21.32 -13.36 -8.79
N ALA A 124 -21.73 -14.04 -9.85
CA ALA A 124 -21.07 -15.26 -10.32
C ALA A 124 -19.61 -14.99 -10.74
N GLN A 125 -19.35 -13.87 -11.42
CA GLN A 125 -17.99 -13.47 -11.81
C GLN A 125 -17.16 -13.08 -10.58
N ALA A 126 -17.72 -12.30 -9.64
CA ALA A 126 -17.04 -11.94 -8.41
C ALA A 126 -16.66 -13.17 -7.57
N VAL A 127 -17.55 -14.17 -7.46
CA VAL A 127 -17.28 -15.43 -6.76
C VAL A 127 -16.19 -16.25 -7.45
N ALA A 128 -16.23 -16.37 -8.77
CA ALA A 128 -15.22 -17.09 -9.54
C ALA A 128 -13.82 -16.46 -9.32
N LYS A 129 -13.75 -15.13 -9.45
CA LYS A 129 -12.52 -14.38 -9.21
C LYS A 129 -12.02 -14.51 -7.76
N ALA A 130 -12.91 -14.40 -6.78
CA ALA A 130 -12.55 -14.54 -5.37
C ALA A 130 -11.92 -15.92 -5.07
N ARG A 131 -12.44 -17.00 -5.66
CA ARG A 131 -11.86 -18.34 -5.53
C ARG A 131 -10.46 -18.43 -6.15
N GLN A 132 -10.25 -17.83 -7.33
CA GLN A 132 -8.91 -17.76 -7.93
C GLN A 132 -7.94 -16.98 -7.04
N LEU A 133 -8.35 -15.84 -6.48
CA LEU A 133 -7.53 -15.07 -5.57
C LEU A 133 -7.22 -15.82 -4.28
N LEU A 134 -8.20 -16.55 -3.70
CA LEU A 134 -7.98 -17.40 -2.54
C LEU A 134 -6.97 -18.52 -2.84
N GLN A 135 -7.01 -19.10 -4.02
CA GLN A 135 -6.01 -20.06 -4.46
C GLN A 135 -4.62 -19.42 -4.57
N GLN A 136 -4.51 -18.23 -5.15
CA GLN A 136 -3.24 -17.49 -5.28
C GLN A 136 -2.61 -17.17 -3.92
N VAL A 137 -3.42 -16.86 -2.91
CA VAL A 137 -2.93 -16.59 -1.56
C VAL A 137 -2.85 -17.84 -0.66
N GLY A 138 -3.01 -19.07 -1.23
CA GLY A 138 -2.89 -20.33 -0.50
C GLY A 138 -4.01 -20.60 0.50
N LEU A 139 -5.24 -20.13 0.22
CA LEU A 139 -6.40 -20.27 1.10
C LEU A 139 -7.60 -20.95 0.40
N SER A 140 -7.34 -21.87 -0.55
CA SER A 140 -8.39 -22.69 -1.16
C SER A 140 -9.18 -23.45 -0.10
N GLY A 141 -10.52 -23.48 -0.25
CA GLY A 141 -11.41 -24.18 0.66
C GLY A 141 -11.78 -23.40 1.93
N ARG A 142 -11.28 -22.15 2.10
CA ARG A 142 -11.56 -21.30 3.24
C ARG A 142 -12.68 -20.26 3.01
N GLU A 143 -13.44 -20.40 1.91
CA GLU A 143 -14.46 -19.43 1.48
C GLU A 143 -15.54 -19.14 2.52
N ASN A 144 -15.91 -20.17 3.27
CA ASN A 144 -17.01 -20.13 4.25
C ASN A 144 -16.54 -19.83 5.68
N ASP A 145 -15.22 -19.78 5.91
CA ASP A 145 -14.67 -19.48 7.24
C ASP A 145 -14.95 -18.02 7.61
N TRP A 146 -15.01 -17.77 8.89
CA TRP A 146 -15.12 -16.41 9.45
C TRP A 146 -13.73 -15.90 9.82
N PRO A 147 -13.48 -14.57 9.82
CA PRO A 147 -12.16 -14.03 10.16
C PRO A 147 -11.59 -14.54 11.45
N GLN A 148 -12.41 -14.69 12.48
CA GLN A 148 -12.00 -15.19 13.81
C GLN A 148 -11.55 -16.67 13.84
N GLN A 149 -11.83 -17.43 12.79
CA GLN A 149 -11.39 -18.83 12.64
C GLN A 149 -10.02 -18.94 11.93
N LEU A 150 -9.48 -17.81 11.48
CA LEU A 150 -8.23 -17.72 10.74
C LEU A 150 -7.09 -17.22 11.62
N SER A 151 -5.87 -17.75 11.39
CA SER A 151 -4.65 -17.15 11.96
C SER A 151 -4.42 -15.72 11.44
N GLY A 152 -3.59 -14.92 12.13
CA GLY A 152 -3.25 -13.57 11.68
C GLY A 152 -2.71 -13.53 10.25
N GLY A 153 -1.78 -14.43 9.90
CA GLY A 153 -1.24 -14.55 8.54
C GLY A 153 -2.30 -14.93 7.49
N GLN A 154 -3.26 -15.80 7.86
CA GLN A 154 -4.39 -16.12 6.98
C GLN A 154 -5.32 -14.92 6.79
N GLN A 155 -5.62 -14.18 7.86
CA GLN A 155 -6.43 -12.95 7.77
C GLN A 155 -5.76 -11.90 6.87
N GLN A 156 -4.45 -11.72 6.98
CA GLN A 156 -3.70 -10.81 6.12
C GLN A 156 -3.74 -11.23 4.66
N ARG A 157 -3.60 -12.53 4.37
CA ARG A 157 -3.72 -13.05 3.01
C ARG A 157 -5.13 -12.87 2.43
N VAL A 158 -6.18 -12.97 3.24
CA VAL A 158 -7.55 -12.59 2.84
C VAL A 158 -7.66 -11.08 2.56
N ALA A 159 -7.03 -10.23 3.36
CA ALA A 159 -7.01 -8.78 3.13
C ALA A 159 -6.32 -8.42 1.81
N ILE A 160 -5.23 -9.11 1.46
CA ILE A 160 -4.55 -8.99 0.17
C ILE A 160 -5.50 -9.43 -0.97
N ALA A 161 -6.13 -10.60 -0.87
CA ALA A 161 -7.08 -11.09 -1.86
C ALA A 161 -8.27 -10.12 -2.05
N ARG A 162 -8.78 -9.53 -0.97
CA ARG A 162 -9.84 -8.52 -1.00
C ARG A 162 -9.41 -7.27 -1.77
N ALA A 163 -8.19 -6.78 -1.55
CA ALA A 163 -7.67 -5.62 -2.27
C ALA A 163 -7.52 -5.92 -3.77
N LEU A 164 -6.97 -7.09 -4.12
CA LEU A 164 -6.79 -7.55 -5.51
C LEU A 164 -8.12 -7.78 -6.25
N ALA A 165 -9.20 -8.10 -5.54
CA ALA A 165 -10.51 -8.34 -6.14
C ALA A 165 -11.05 -7.12 -6.89
N MET A 166 -10.55 -5.92 -6.54
CA MET A 166 -10.90 -4.67 -7.20
C MET A 166 -10.09 -4.36 -8.46
N ASP A 167 -9.21 -5.26 -8.95
CA ASP A 167 -8.29 -4.99 -10.08
C ASP A 167 -7.62 -3.61 -9.93
N PRO A 168 -6.85 -3.41 -8.88
CA PRO A 168 -6.25 -2.12 -8.62
C PRO A 168 -5.12 -1.83 -9.61
N GLU A 169 -4.90 -0.55 -9.90
CA GLU A 169 -3.78 -0.05 -10.69
C GLU A 169 -2.54 0.15 -9.84
N VAL A 170 -2.76 0.41 -8.54
CA VAL A 170 -1.75 0.62 -7.51
C VAL A 170 -2.11 -0.19 -6.28
N MET A 171 -1.12 -0.85 -5.67
CA MET A 171 -1.25 -1.54 -4.39
C MET A 171 -0.39 -0.85 -3.32
N LEU A 172 -1.01 -0.48 -2.22
CA LEU A 172 -0.36 0.13 -1.06
C LEU A 172 -0.36 -0.86 0.11
N PHE A 173 0.79 -1.04 0.75
CA PHE A 173 0.96 -1.93 1.90
C PHE A 173 1.50 -1.13 3.10
N ASP A 174 0.71 -1.01 4.15
CA ASP A 174 1.06 -0.31 5.39
C ASP A 174 1.47 -1.32 6.45
N GLU A 175 2.77 -1.61 6.54
CA GLU A 175 3.37 -2.57 7.49
C GLU A 175 2.62 -3.92 7.54
N PRO A 176 2.52 -4.66 6.44
CA PRO A 176 1.61 -5.79 6.30
C PRO A 176 1.93 -6.99 7.21
N THR A 177 3.08 -6.99 7.88
CA THR A 177 3.55 -8.11 8.72
C THR A 177 3.71 -7.73 10.20
N SER A 178 3.65 -6.45 10.55
CA SER A 178 3.98 -5.97 11.91
C SER A 178 3.01 -6.41 13.01
N ALA A 179 1.80 -6.86 12.66
CA ALA A 179 0.81 -7.40 13.58
C ALA A 179 0.80 -8.95 13.62
N LEU A 180 1.82 -9.60 13.03
CA LEU A 180 1.90 -11.06 12.93
C LEU A 180 2.96 -11.64 13.87
N ASP A 181 2.72 -12.87 14.31
CA ASP A 181 3.75 -13.68 14.93
C ASP A 181 4.89 -13.97 13.92
N PRO A 182 6.16 -13.99 14.34
CA PRO A 182 7.31 -14.18 13.46
C PRO A 182 7.22 -15.38 12.51
N GLU A 183 6.65 -16.48 12.98
CA GLU A 183 6.47 -17.73 12.19
C GLU A 183 5.49 -17.54 11.01
N LEU A 184 4.57 -16.57 11.08
CA LEU A 184 3.56 -16.30 10.05
C LEU A 184 3.99 -15.24 9.03
N VAL A 185 5.04 -14.48 9.32
CA VAL A 185 5.56 -13.39 8.47
C VAL A 185 5.95 -13.91 7.09
N GLY A 186 6.69 -15.03 7.05
CA GLY A 186 7.19 -15.60 5.80
C GLY A 186 6.08 -15.92 4.77
N GLU A 187 4.94 -16.46 5.23
CA GLU A 187 3.82 -16.81 4.34
C GLU A 187 3.21 -15.57 3.65
N VAL A 188 3.08 -14.46 4.40
CA VAL A 188 2.55 -13.21 3.86
C VAL A 188 3.54 -12.55 2.92
N LEU A 189 4.83 -12.52 3.27
CA LEU A 189 5.87 -11.96 2.41
C LEU A 189 5.99 -12.71 1.09
N GLN A 190 5.83 -14.05 1.07
CA GLN A 190 5.82 -14.83 -0.16
C GLN A 190 4.68 -14.44 -1.09
N VAL A 191 3.48 -14.18 -0.56
CA VAL A 191 2.36 -13.69 -1.36
C VAL A 191 2.66 -12.31 -1.95
N ILE A 192 3.20 -11.38 -1.15
CA ILE A 192 3.55 -10.04 -1.63
C ILE A 192 4.68 -10.10 -2.67
N LYS A 193 5.67 -10.99 -2.49
CA LYS A 193 6.75 -11.23 -3.45
C LYS A 193 6.21 -11.76 -4.78
N ALA A 194 5.26 -12.69 -4.76
CA ALA A 194 4.61 -13.16 -5.98
C ALA A 194 3.86 -12.04 -6.71
N LEU A 195 3.24 -11.11 -5.98
CA LEU A 195 2.57 -9.95 -6.55
C LEU A 195 3.56 -8.93 -7.14
N ALA A 196 4.75 -8.77 -6.58
CA ALA A 196 5.79 -7.88 -7.09
C ALA A 196 6.16 -8.19 -8.55
N HIS A 197 6.07 -9.47 -8.94
CA HIS A 197 6.34 -9.89 -10.32
C HIS A 197 5.12 -9.79 -11.26
N SER A 198 3.99 -9.30 -10.79
CA SER A 198 2.76 -9.18 -11.61
C SER A 198 2.70 -7.92 -12.47
N GLY A 199 3.63 -6.98 -12.28
CA GLY A 199 3.66 -5.69 -12.97
C GLY A 199 2.66 -4.65 -12.44
N ILE A 200 2.07 -4.86 -11.25
CA ILE A 200 1.27 -3.84 -10.56
C ILE A 200 2.22 -2.84 -9.89
N THR A 201 1.90 -1.54 -9.94
CA THR A 201 2.64 -0.54 -9.15
C THR A 201 2.42 -0.78 -7.67
N MET A 202 3.49 -0.97 -6.91
CA MET A 202 3.41 -1.28 -5.48
C MET A 202 4.19 -0.28 -4.63
N VAL A 203 3.58 0.19 -3.54
CA VAL A 203 4.26 0.99 -2.50
C VAL A 203 4.12 0.26 -1.18
N ILE A 204 5.24 -0.11 -0.57
CA ILE A 204 5.27 -0.97 0.61
C ILE A 204 6.02 -0.24 1.74
N VAL A 205 5.34 0.02 2.84
CA VAL A 205 5.98 0.42 4.10
C VAL A 205 6.25 -0.84 4.90
N THR A 206 7.51 -1.09 5.25
CA THR A 206 7.90 -2.28 6.01
C THR A 206 9.16 -2.05 6.84
N HIS A 207 9.39 -2.89 7.84
CA HIS A 207 10.64 -3.00 8.59
C HIS A 207 11.47 -4.22 8.16
N GLU A 208 10.96 -5.03 7.24
CA GLU A 208 11.60 -6.26 6.74
C GLU A 208 12.66 -5.92 5.67
N ILE A 209 13.89 -5.58 6.09
CA ILE A 209 14.96 -5.16 5.15
C ILE A 209 15.37 -6.31 4.22
N GLY A 210 15.40 -7.55 4.70
CA GLY A 210 15.67 -8.73 3.88
C GLY A 210 14.67 -8.85 2.73
N PHE A 211 13.38 -8.71 3.02
CA PHE A 211 12.33 -8.70 2.02
C PHE A 211 12.45 -7.51 1.06
N ALA A 212 12.70 -6.29 1.58
CA ALA A 212 12.91 -5.11 0.73
C ALA A 212 14.04 -5.32 -0.28
N ARG A 213 15.15 -5.96 0.13
CA ARG A 213 16.30 -6.28 -0.75
C ARG A 213 15.93 -7.22 -1.89
N GLU A 214 14.97 -8.15 -1.65
CA GLU A 214 14.57 -9.15 -2.63
C GLU A 214 13.54 -8.62 -3.65
N VAL A 215 12.68 -7.68 -3.26
CA VAL A 215 11.53 -7.31 -4.09
C VAL A 215 11.54 -5.88 -4.60
N ALA A 216 12.28 -4.97 -3.96
CA ALA A 216 12.22 -3.56 -4.30
C ALA A 216 13.02 -3.24 -5.56
N ASP A 217 12.40 -2.54 -6.51
CA ASP A 217 13.08 -1.84 -7.58
C ASP A 217 13.71 -0.56 -7.02
N ASN A 218 12.94 0.19 -6.21
CA ASN A 218 13.37 1.43 -5.60
C ASN A 218 13.15 1.41 -4.08
N ILE A 219 14.04 2.09 -3.35
CA ILE A 219 13.93 2.37 -1.93
C ILE A 219 13.78 3.86 -1.71
N VAL A 220 12.86 4.22 -0.83
CA VAL A 220 12.71 5.57 -0.27
C VAL A 220 12.99 5.47 1.23
N PHE A 221 13.94 6.25 1.73
CA PHE A 221 14.23 6.29 3.15
C PHE A 221 13.73 7.60 3.76
N MET A 222 12.82 7.47 4.74
CA MET A 222 12.23 8.62 5.43
C MET A 222 12.75 8.76 6.86
N GLU A 223 13.03 10.00 7.27
CA GLU A 223 13.34 10.39 8.64
C GLU A 223 12.76 11.77 8.95
N ALA A 224 12.16 11.93 10.12
CA ALA A 224 11.59 13.20 10.60
C ALA A 224 10.68 13.90 9.55
N GLY A 225 9.84 13.12 8.87
CA GLY A 225 8.89 13.63 7.87
C GLY A 225 9.48 13.89 6.48
N LYS A 226 10.77 13.68 6.27
CA LYS A 226 11.47 13.98 5.02
C LYS A 226 12.02 12.73 4.35
N VAL A 227 12.14 12.78 3.04
CA VAL A 227 12.93 11.81 2.28
C VAL A 227 14.40 12.21 2.36
N ILE A 228 15.26 11.37 2.95
CA ILE A 228 16.69 11.63 3.09
C ILE A 228 17.55 10.81 2.13
N ALA A 229 16.97 9.78 1.52
CA ALA A 229 17.58 9.02 0.41
C ALA A 229 16.47 8.38 -0.42
N SER A 230 16.64 8.32 -1.73
CA SER A 230 15.75 7.60 -2.65
C SER A 230 16.54 7.15 -3.88
N GLY A 231 16.13 6.04 -4.49
CA GLY A 231 16.73 5.51 -5.71
C GLY A 231 16.67 4.00 -5.81
N PRO A 232 17.40 3.40 -6.78
CA PRO A 232 17.45 1.97 -6.98
C PRO A 232 17.82 1.22 -5.69
N ALA A 233 17.14 0.10 -5.41
CA ALA A 233 17.25 -0.62 -4.15
C ALA A 233 18.70 -0.96 -3.79
N ARG A 234 19.48 -1.46 -4.76
CA ARG A 234 20.88 -1.79 -4.55
C ARG A 234 21.73 -0.57 -4.15
N GLN A 235 21.47 0.59 -4.74
CA GLN A 235 22.19 1.82 -4.42
C GLN A 235 21.90 2.28 -3.00
N VAL A 236 20.63 2.27 -2.58
CA VAL A 236 20.24 2.75 -1.24
C VAL A 236 20.60 1.75 -0.14
N LEU A 237 20.52 0.43 -0.40
CA LEU A 237 20.75 -0.59 0.62
C LEU A 237 22.23 -0.99 0.77
N GLU A 238 23.05 -0.91 -0.29
CA GLU A 238 24.42 -1.42 -0.29
C GLU A 238 25.48 -0.32 -0.44
N ASN A 239 25.18 0.74 -1.19
CA ASN A 239 26.15 1.78 -1.57
C ASN A 239 25.69 3.19 -1.16
N ASN A 240 25.04 3.32 -0.02
CA ASN A 240 24.47 4.60 0.39
C ASN A 240 25.54 5.57 0.90
N ALA A 241 25.57 6.77 0.32
CA ALA A 241 26.45 7.84 0.78
C ALA A 241 25.94 8.55 2.06
N ASN A 242 24.68 8.32 2.46
CA ASN A 242 24.09 8.95 3.64
C ASN A 242 24.44 8.14 4.90
N ALA A 243 25.26 8.71 5.76
CA ALA A 243 25.72 8.07 7.00
C ALA A 243 24.56 7.64 7.92
N ARG A 244 23.44 8.38 7.91
CA ARG A 244 22.26 8.07 8.73
C ARG A 244 21.54 6.81 8.24
N VAL A 245 21.40 6.66 6.92
CA VAL A 245 20.83 5.45 6.31
C VAL A 245 21.74 4.25 6.58
N SER A 246 23.04 4.39 6.39
CA SER A 246 24.02 3.33 6.67
C SER A 246 23.99 2.89 8.14
N HIS A 247 23.89 3.83 9.08
CA HIS A 247 23.74 3.52 10.50
C HIS A 247 22.45 2.76 10.80
N PHE A 248 21.30 3.19 10.25
CA PHE A 248 20.03 2.48 10.42
C PHE A 248 20.11 1.05 9.89
N LEU A 249 20.63 0.86 8.68
CA LEU A 249 20.77 -0.47 8.07
C LEU A 249 21.68 -1.39 8.90
N SER A 250 22.78 -0.89 9.47
CA SER A 250 23.67 -1.68 10.31
C SER A 250 23.11 -2.05 11.68
N THR A 251 22.05 -1.37 12.13
CA THR A 251 21.41 -1.63 13.43
C THR A 251 20.29 -2.67 13.32
N VAL A 252 19.72 -2.83 12.11
CA VAL A 252 18.56 -3.71 11.86
C VAL A 252 18.96 -5.00 11.13
N LEU A 253 20.16 -5.06 10.55
CA LEU A 253 20.79 -6.24 9.94
C LEU A 253 21.67 -6.98 10.95
#